data_87ecac5477d1d1ee888ec3fff2412a98
#
_entry.id   87ecac5477d1d1ee888ec3fff2412a98
#
_cell.length_a   1.000
_cell.length_b   1.000
_cell.length_c   1.000
_cell.angle_alpha   90.00
_cell.angle_beta   90.00
_cell.angle_gamma   90.00
#
_symmetry.space_group_name_H-M   'P 1'
#
loop_
_entity.id
_entity.type
_entity.pdbx_description
1 polymer ?
#
loop_
_entity_poly.entity_id
_entity_poly.type
_entity_poly.pdbx_seq_one_letter_code
_entity_poly.pdbx_strand_id
1 'polypeptide(L)'
;MQRLLLLAALSRTAALHATRRRAIHAASAAAASVVLPQSASAFANAVPEAAKYADRKKRRGPAPQNLGLKNREADGADVETPELRLCGAAPNCFSTTPDSFSAERTIAPWKAPSGKDRAALLADVDAVIKGYQPGQGGIDGGGYEIDKSSKDGYFLVRYESLKNGYIDDLELALSDQQPYILRVRSSSRVGFLDFNVNEKRLNRLAADLRARGWAAPEITAKTHPDYFAQNAGR
;
A
#
# COMPACT_ATOMS: atom_id res chain seq x y z
N MET A 1 -17.31 -62.62 36.01
CA MET A 1 -17.21 -62.67 37.49
C MET A 1 -17.44 -61.24 37.95
N GLN A 2 -18.72 -60.92 38.36
CA GLN A 2 -19.20 -60.84 39.73
C GLN A 2 -18.40 -59.82 40.55
N ARG A 3 -18.93 -58.81 41.18
CA ARG A 3 -20.21 -58.47 41.89
C ARG A 3 -20.21 -56.94 42.06
N LEU A 4 -21.21 -56.14 41.84
CA LEU A 4 -22.49 -55.92 42.55
C LEU A 4 -22.37 -55.60 44.06
N LEU A 5 -22.87 -54.41 44.47
CA LEU A 5 -23.66 -54.09 45.69
C LEU A 5 -23.51 -52.59 45.95
N LEU A 6 -24.46 -51.71 45.83
CA LEU A 6 -25.81 -51.50 46.39
C LEU A 6 -25.82 -50.81 47.79
N LEU A 7 -26.63 -49.74 47.85
CA LEU A 7 -27.33 -49.16 49.06
C LEU A 7 -26.49 -48.16 49.89
N ALA A 8 -27.05 -47.08 50.45
CA ALA A 8 -28.39 -46.67 50.70
C ALA A 8 -28.51 -45.16 50.93
N ALA A 9 -29.71 -44.69 50.76
CA ALA A 9 -30.23 -43.38 51.06
C ALA A 9 -30.32 -43.08 52.57
N LEU A 10 -30.21 -41.80 52.90
CA LEU A 10 -30.91 -41.26 54.07
C LEU A 10 -31.21 -39.78 53.95
N SER A 11 -32.49 -39.50 53.85
CA SER A 11 -33.10 -38.17 53.90
C SER A 11 -32.93 -37.56 55.28
N ARG A 12 -32.74 -36.29 55.41
CA ARG A 12 -33.23 -35.45 56.51
C ARG A 12 -33.51 -34.03 56.05
N THR A 13 -34.76 -33.68 56.13
CA THR A 13 -35.36 -32.35 56.10
C THR A 13 -34.99 -31.54 57.35
N ALA A 14 -34.69 -30.27 57.17
CA ALA A 14 -34.98 -29.21 58.14
C ALA A 14 -34.79 -27.81 57.49
N ALA A 15 -35.92 -27.17 57.34
CA ALA A 15 -36.34 -25.91 57.97
C ALA A 15 -35.72 -24.59 57.43
N LEU A 16 -36.59 -23.89 56.78
CA LEU A 16 -36.79 -22.47 56.57
C LEU A 16 -36.08 -21.52 57.54
N HIS A 17 -35.23 -20.63 57.05
CA HIS A 17 -35.11 -19.28 57.55
C HIS A 17 -35.12 -18.30 56.41
N ALA A 18 -36.20 -17.58 56.26
CA ALA A 18 -36.36 -16.44 55.39
C ALA A 18 -35.58 -15.24 55.95
N THR A 19 -34.55 -14.82 55.29
CA THR A 19 -33.94 -13.49 55.46
C THR A 19 -34.13 -12.69 54.18
N ARG A 20 -35.04 -11.72 54.26
CA ARG A 20 -35.19 -10.65 53.25
C ARG A 20 -33.87 -9.88 53.12
N ARG A 21 -33.13 -10.16 52.10
CA ARG A 21 -32.07 -9.22 51.62
C ARG A 21 -32.65 -8.39 50.51
N ARG A 22 -32.71 -7.08 50.77
CA ARG A 22 -33.04 -6.05 49.77
C ARG A 22 -32.05 -6.17 48.61
N ALA A 23 -32.54 -6.48 47.43
CA ALA A 23 -31.78 -6.37 46.20
C ALA A 23 -31.64 -4.87 45.87
N ILE A 24 -30.46 -4.35 46.04
CA ILE A 24 -30.07 -3.03 45.49
C ILE A 24 -29.77 -3.29 44.02
N HIS A 25 -30.66 -2.85 43.14
CA HIS A 25 -30.38 -2.82 41.72
C HIS A 25 -29.38 -1.69 41.45
N ALA A 26 -28.11 -2.03 41.36
CA ALA A 26 -27.13 -1.15 40.77
C ALA A 26 -27.37 -1.13 39.25
N ALA A 27 -28.02 -0.08 38.77
CA ALA A 27 -28.10 0.20 37.35
C ALA A 27 -26.68 0.58 36.82
N SER A 28 -25.99 -0.38 36.23
CA SER A 28 -24.75 -0.10 35.49
C SER A 28 -25.13 0.68 34.25
N ALA A 29 -24.93 1.99 34.27
CA ALA A 29 -24.96 2.80 33.07
C ALA A 29 -23.77 2.38 32.21
N ALA A 30 -24.03 1.57 31.21
CA ALA A 30 -23.05 1.33 30.12
C ALA A 30 -22.87 2.63 29.38
N ALA A 31 -21.79 3.33 29.65
CA ALA A 31 -21.34 4.45 28.83
C ALA A 31 -20.98 3.86 27.45
N ALA A 32 -21.87 4.01 26.48
CA ALA A 32 -21.56 3.77 25.09
C ALA A 32 -20.51 4.79 24.66
N SER A 33 -19.25 4.39 24.60
CA SER A 33 -18.19 5.17 24.01
C SER A 33 -18.54 5.37 22.54
N VAL A 34 -19.05 6.53 22.19
CA VAL A 34 -19.19 6.95 20.79
C VAL A 34 -17.77 7.10 20.24
N VAL A 35 -17.29 6.07 19.56
CA VAL A 35 -16.08 6.18 18.76
C VAL A 35 -16.42 7.09 17.58
N LEU A 36 -16.15 8.37 17.76
CA LEU A 36 -16.18 9.31 16.65
C LEU A 36 -15.20 8.80 15.60
N PRO A 37 -15.58 8.72 14.31
CA PRO A 37 -14.65 8.35 13.26
C PRO A 37 -13.51 9.38 13.30
N GLN A 38 -12.31 8.95 13.66
CA GLN A 38 -11.13 9.79 13.55
C GLN A 38 -11.01 10.19 12.08
N SER A 39 -11.11 11.48 11.81
CA SER A 39 -10.80 12.01 10.49
C SER A 39 -9.38 11.60 10.17
N ALA A 40 -9.21 10.73 9.18
CA ALA A 40 -7.88 10.24 8.80
C ALA A 40 -7.06 11.43 8.32
N SER A 41 -6.13 11.91 9.15
CA SER A 41 -5.23 13.02 8.82
C SER A 41 -4.35 12.65 7.63
N ALA A 42 -3.79 13.65 6.94
CA ALA A 42 -2.72 13.48 5.98
C ALA A 42 -1.48 12.85 6.64
N PHE A 43 -0.56 12.33 5.85
CA PHE A 43 0.71 11.81 6.39
C PHE A 43 1.54 12.92 7.05
N ALA A 44 2.44 12.54 7.95
CA ALA A 44 3.21 13.48 8.78
C ALA A 44 4.07 14.46 7.96
N ASN A 45 4.48 14.06 6.75
CA ASN A 45 5.28 14.85 5.82
C ASN A 45 4.44 15.58 4.75
N ALA A 46 3.13 15.70 4.94
CA ALA A 46 2.26 16.47 4.05
C ALA A 46 2.69 17.93 3.95
N VAL A 47 2.39 18.56 2.82
CA VAL A 47 2.63 20.01 2.68
C VAL A 47 1.73 20.79 3.64
N PRO A 48 2.13 22.00 4.09
CA PRO A 48 1.33 22.81 5.03
C PRO A 48 -0.10 23.07 4.55
N GLU A 49 -0.31 23.18 3.23
CA GLU A 49 -1.62 23.38 2.62
C GLU A 49 -2.60 22.22 2.87
N ALA A 50 -2.13 21.05 3.24
CA ALA A 50 -2.98 19.90 3.58
C ALA A 50 -3.92 20.18 4.74
N ALA A 51 -3.54 21.10 5.65
CA ALA A 51 -4.38 21.54 6.75
C ALA A 51 -5.72 22.13 6.30
N LYS A 52 -5.78 22.78 5.13
CA LYS A 52 -7.01 23.33 4.54
C LYS A 52 -8.05 22.26 4.19
N TYR A 53 -7.65 21.00 4.14
CA TYR A 53 -8.47 19.85 3.73
C TYR A 53 -8.61 18.81 4.85
N ALA A 54 -8.24 19.15 6.09
CA ALA A 54 -8.26 18.22 7.23
C ALA A 54 -9.67 17.66 7.49
N ASP A 55 -10.70 18.49 7.38
CA ASP A 55 -12.09 18.09 7.60
C ASP A 55 -12.74 17.40 6.39
N ARG A 56 -12.02 17.32 5.29
CA ARG A 56 -12.55 16.71 4.07
C ARG A 56 -12.53 15.19 4.17
N LYS A 57 -13.66 14.53 3.83
CA LYS A 57 -13.73 13.08 3.77
C LYS A 57 -12.67 12.54 2.80
N LYS A 58 -11.74 11.75 3.31
CA LYS A 58 -10.69 11.10 2.52
C LYS A 58 -11.25 9.94 1.69
N ARG A 59 -10.77 9.79 0.46
CA ARG A 59 -11.20 8.77 -0.52
C ARG A 59 -10.04 7.80 -0.81
N ARG A 60 -9.47 7.21 0.24
CA ARG A 60 -8.26 6.39 0.15
C ARG A 60 -8.40 5.13 -0.70
N GLY A 61 -9.61 4.61 -0.83
CA GLY A 61 -9.84 3.30 -1.44
C GLY A 61 -9.37 2.12 -0.57
N PRO A 62 -9.77 0.89 -0.92
CA PRO A 62 -9.31 -0.31 -0.22
C PRO A 62 -7.82 -0.57 -0.49
N ALA A 63 -7.11 -1.06 0.51
CA ALA A 63 -5.72 -1.48 0.32
C ALA A 63 -5.67 -2.70 -0.62
N PRO A 64 -4.78 -2.71 -1.63
CA PRO A 64 -4.62 -3.86 -2.51
C PRO A 64 -4.09 -5.07 -1.73
N GLN A 65 -4.64 -6.26 -2.01
CA GLN A 65 -4.24 -7.50 -1.32
C GLN A 65 -3.13 -8.27 -2.05
N ASN A 66 -2.90 -7.98 -3.32
CA ASN A 66 -1.99 -8.74 -4.18
C ASN A 66 -0.70 -7.97 -4.51
N LEU A 67 -0.14 -7.26 -3.54
CA LEU A 67 1.15 -6.58 -3.67
C LEU A 67 2.33 -7.53 -3.45
N GLY A 68 3.52 -7.05 -3.83
CA GLY A 68 4.77 -7.78 -3.71
C GLY A 68 5.10 -8.64 -4.92
N LEU A 69 6.33 -9.18 -4.90
CA LEU A 69 6.81 -10.13 -5.89
C LEU A 69 6.11 -11.47 -5.72
N LYS A 70 5.57 -12.00 -6.81
CA LYS A 70 4.93 -13.32 -6.86
C LYS A 70 5.17 -13.97 -8.23
N ASN A 71 5.21 -15.27 -8.25
CA ASN A 71 5.10 -16.01 -9.51
C ASN A 71 3.70 -15.72 -10.06
N ARG A 72 3.63 -15.02 -11.18
CA ARG A 72 2.38 -14.58 -11.80
C ARG A 72 2.34 -15.16 -13.20
N GLU A 73 1.17 -15.56 -13.61
CA GLU A 73 0.91 -15.79 -15.03
C GLU A 73 0.96 -14.40 -15.71
N ALA A 74 1.96 -14.20 -16.55
CA ALA A 74 2.00 -13.11 -17.50
C ALA A 74 1.58 -13.68 -18.85
N ASP A 75 0.47 -13.20 -19.41
CA ASP A 75 -0.06 -13.62 -20.71
C ASP A 75 -0.27 -15.16 -20.87
N GLY A 76 -0.60 -15.86 -19.77
CA GLY A 76 -0.84 -17.30 -19.78
C GLY A 76 0.42 -18.16 -19.79
N ALA A 77 1.60 -17.57 -19.59
CA ALA A 77 2.84 -18.29 -19.36
C ALA A 77 3.18 -18.33 -17.88
N ASP A 78 3.61 -19.46 -17.38
CA ASP A 78 4.21 -19.57 -16.05
C ASP A 78 5.49 -18.74 -16.03
N VAL A 79 5.52 -17.70 -15.18
CA VAL A 79 6.70 -16.87 -15.02
C VAL A 79 7.56 -17.50 -13.94
N GLU A 80 8.71 -18.05 -14.34
CA GLU A 80 9.69 -18.61 -13.39
C GLU A 80 10.25 -17.57 -12.43
N THR A 81 10.27 -16.30 -12.87
CA THR A 81 10.80 -15.19 -12.07
C THR A 81 9.66 -14.42 -11.43
N PRO A 82 9.70 -14.20 -10.09
CA PRO A 82 8.67 -13.41 -9.41
C PRO A 82 8.58 -11.98 -9.95
N GLU A 83 7.36 -11.53 -10.25
CA GLU A 83 7.06 -10.22 -10.81
C GLU A 83 6.10 -9.41 -9.92
N LEU A 84 6.10 -8.09 -10.08
CA LEU A 84 5.09 -7.22 -9.50
C LEU A 84 3.75 -7.41 -10.21
N ARG A 85 2.68 -6.90 -9.61
CA ARG A 85 1.34 -7.00 -10.20
C ARG A 85 1.25 -6.24 -11.52
N LEU A 86 0.52 -6.82 -12.48
CA LEU A 86 0.11 -6.13 -13.71
C LEU A 86 -0.74 -4.89 -13.42
N CYS A 87 -0.75 -3.95 -14.35
CA CYS A 87 -1.74 -2.89 -14.38
C CYS A 87 -3.10 -3.41 -14.86
N GLY A 88 -4.17 -2.84 -14.36
CA GLY A 88 -5.52 -3.09 -14.89
C GLY A 88 -5.81 -2.28 -16.16
N ALA A 89 -7.08 -2.23 -16.58
CA ALA A 89 -7.49 -1.49 -17.77
C ALA A 89 -7.42 0.04 -17.63
N ALA A 90 -7.44 0.57 -16.40
CA ALA A 90 -7.42 2.01 -16.16
C ALA A 90 -6.03 2.62 -16.40
N PRO A 91 -5.94 3.79 -17.07
CA PRO A 91 -4.67 4.49 -17.31
C PRO A 91 -4.23 5.28 -16.06
N ASN A 92 -4.12 4.62 -14.93
CA ASN A 92 -3.72 5.16 -13.64
C ASN A 92 -2.67 4.28 -12.95
N CYS A 93 -1.90 3.53 -13.75
CA CYS A 93 -0.91 2.58 -13.29
C CYS A 93 0.21 2.44 -14.32
N PHE A 94 1.44 2.22 -13.81
CA PHE A 94 2.59 1.72 -14.57
C PHE A 94 3.19 0.52 -13.85
N SER A 95 3.67 -0.47 -14.61
CA SER A 95 4.37 -1.64 -14.07
C SER A 95 5.49 -2.07 -15.00
N THR A 96 6.57 -2.61 -14.42
CA THR A 96 7.62 -3.28 -15.19
C THR A 96 7.25 -4.71 -15.59
N THR A 97 6.18 -5.24 -15.05
CA THR A 97 5.67 -6.56 -15.44
C THR A 97 5.03 -6.45 -16.82
N PRO A 98 5.49 -7.21 -17.82
CA PRO A 98 4.93 -7.16 -19.17
C PRO A 98 3.43 -7.50 -19.17
N ASP A 99 2.68 -6.75 -19.97
CA ASP A 99 1.25 -6.95 -20.17
C ASP A 99 0.91 -6.69 -21.64
N SER A 100 0.57 -7.75 -22.39
CA SER A 100 0.24 -7.64 -23.82
C SER A 100 -1.03 -6.82 -24.08
N PHE A 101 -1.95 -6.79 -23.11
CA PHE A 101 -3.19 -5.99 -23.22
C PHE A 101 -2.98 -4.52 -22.91
N SER A 102 -1.79 -4.13 -22.45
CA SER A 102 -1.55 -2.82 -21.87
C SER A 102 -0.11 -2.34 -22.03
N ALA A 103 0.44 -2.47 -23.25
CA ALA A 103 1.79 -1.99 -23.57
C ALA A 103 2.02 -0.54 -23.14
N GLU A 104 0.99 0.31 -23.25
CA GLU A 104 0.98 1.71 -22.80
C GLU A 104 1.13 1.91 -21.28
N ARG A 105 1.10 0.85 -20.49
CA ARG A 105 1.30 0.88 -19.04
C ARG A 105 2.50 0.06 -18.60
N THR A 106 3.15 -0.60 -19.55
CA THR A 106 4.37 -1.37 -19.31
C THR A 106 5.60 -0.48 -19.47
N ILE A 107 6.42 -0.41 -18.45
CA ILE A 107 7.70 0.30 -18.47
C ILE A 107 8.87 -0.67 -18.35
N ALA A 108 10.03 -0.30 -18.92
CA ALA A 108 11.22 -1.12 -18.78
C ALA A 108 11.70 -1.14 -17.31
N PRO A 109 12.18 -2.28 -16.80
CA PRO A 109 12.86 -2.34 -15.50
C PRO A 109 14.04 -1.38 -15.46
N TRP A 110 14.24 -0.73 -14.31
CA TRP A 110 15.37 0.18 -14.13
C TRP A 110 16.63 -0.62 -13.83
N LYS A 111 17.70 -0.37 -14.62
CA LYS A 111 18.95 -1.12 -14.50
C LYS A 111 19.89 -0.43 -13.54
N ALA A 112 20.45 -1.20 -12.62
CA ALA A 112 21.44 -0.71 -11.68
C ALA A 112 22.78 -0.39 -12.38
N PRO A 113 23.57 0.57 -11.85
CA PRO A 113 24.92 0.80 -12.32
C PRO A 113 25.82 -0.40 -12.04
N SER A 114 26.79 -0.66 -12.91
CA SER A 114 27.82 -1.67 -12.66
C SER A 114 28.74 -1.24 -11.51
N GLY A 115 29.31 -2.21 -10.82
CA GLY A 115 30.33 -1.97 -9.77
C GLY A 115 29.78 -1.63 -8.38
N LYS A 116 28.48 -1.49 -8.20
CA LYS A 116 27.85 -1.39 -6.89
C LYS A 116 27.38 -2.77 -6.40
N ASP A 117 27.58 -3.05 -5.13
CA ASP A 117 27.00 -4.21 -4.48
C ASP A 117 25.49 -3.98 -4.18
N ARG A 118 24.80 -5.05 -3.81
CA ARG A 118 23.36 -5.00 -3.53
C ARG A 118 23.02 -4.05 -2.37
N ALA A 119 23.86 -3.96 -1.36
CA ALA A 119 23.62 -3.09 -0.21
C ALA A 119 23.69 -1.61 -0.60
N ALA A 120 24.67 -1.23 -1.41
CA ALA A 120 24.79 0.12 -1.94
C ALA A 120 23.61 0.49 -2.87
N LEU A 121 23.13 -0.46 -3.66
CA LEU A 121 21.95 -0.26 -4.51
C LEU A 121 20.67 -0.08 -3.69
N LEU A 122 20.48 -0.84 -2.62
CA LEU A 122 19.36 -0.66 -1.70
C LEU A 122 19.43 0.69 -0.99
N ALA A 123 20.62 1.14 -0.62
CA ALA A 123 20.82 2.47 -0.05
C ALA A 123 20.48 3.59 -1.02
N ASP A 124 20.78 3.45 -2.32
CA ASP A 124 20.35 4.40 -3.35
C ASP A 124 18.82 4.51 -3.42
N VAL A 125 18.12 3.36 -3.46
CA VAL A 125 16.64 3.31 -3.54
C VAL A 125 16.03 3.93 -2.28
N ASP A 126 16.50 3.56 -1.10
CA ASP A 126 16.02 4.11 0.18
C ASP A 126 16.24 5.63 0.26
N ALA A 127 17.41 6.11 -0.16
CA ALA A 127 17.72 7.54 -0.17
C ALA A 127 16.81 8.32 -1.14
N VAL A 128 16.49 7.77 -2.30
CA VAL A 128 15.59 8.41 -3.28
C VAL A 128 14.15 8.45 -2.75
N ILE A 129 13.66 7.38 -2.13
CA ILE A 129 12.34 7.37 -1.50
C ILE A 129 12.27 8.40 -0.37
N LYS A 130 13.24 8.41 0.55
CA LYS A 130 13.27 9.34 1.68
C LYS A 130 13.52 10.79 1.27
N GLY A 131 14.22 11.01 0.18
CA GLY A 131 14.47 12.33 -0.39
C GLY A 131 13.29 12.93 -1.16
N TYR A 132 12.24 12.15 -1.41
CA TYR A 132 11.07 12.61 -2.14
C TYR A 132 10.37 13.76 -1.40
N GLN A 133 10.09 14.86 -2.11
CA GLN A 133 9.43 16.03 -1.54
C GLN A 133 7.94 16.04 -1.94
N PRO A 134 7.01 15.87 -0.98
CA PRO A 134 5.58 16.00 -1.26
C PRO A 134 5.23 17.36 -1.84
N GLY A 135 4.23 17.41 -2.72
CA GLY A 135 3.75 18.65 -3.35
C GLY A 135 4.54 19.10 -4.56
N GLN A 136 5.72 18.54 -4.82
CA GLN A 136 6.49 18.87 -6.02
C GLN A 136 5.74 18.47 -7.30
N GLY A 137 5.78 19.31 -8.32
CA GLY A 137 5.01 19.10 -9.55
C GLY A 137 3.49 19.10 -9.35
N GLY A 138 3.01 19.58 -8.19
CA GLY A 138 1.57 19.64 -7.84
C GLY A 138 0.96 18.31 -7.43
N ILE A 139 1.76 17.27 -7.15
CA ILE A 139 1.31 15.94 -6.77
C ILE A 139 1.68 15.59 -5.33
N ASP A 140 1.05 14.56 -4.76
CA ASP A 140 1.39 13.93 -3.47
C ASP A 140 1.43 14.90 -2.27
N GLY A 141 0.69 16.01 -2.34
CA GLY A 141 0.70 17.02 -1.28
C GLY A 141 0.12 16.56 0.06
N GLY A 142 -0.60 15.43 0.10
CA GLY A 142 -1.03 14.75 1.33
C GLY A 142 0.08 13.99 2.03
N GLY A 143 1.29 13.99 1.45
CA GLY A 143 2.46 13.29 1.97
C GLY A 143 2.57 11.85 1.51
N TYR A 144 3.49 11.13 2.13
CA TYR A 144 3.69 9.70 1.89
C TYR A 144 4.10 8.97 3.16
N GLU A 145 3.95 7.67 3.15
CA GLU A 145 4.38 6.75 4.20
C GLU A 145 5.09 5.55 3.59
N ILE A 146 6.24 5.19 4.14
CA ILE A 146 6.96 3.98 3.79
C ILE A 146 6.36 2.84 4.62
N ASP A 147 5.54 2.00 4.01
CA ASP A 147 4.85 0.89 4.68
C ASP A 147 5.76 -0.31 4.87
N LYS A 148 6.63 -0.56 3.87
CA LYS A 148 7.69 -1.55 3.94
C LYS A 148 8.97 -0.99 3.36
N SER A 149 10.04 -1.06 4.16
CA SER A 149 11.40 -0.80 3.73
C SER A 149 12.20 -2.04 4.12
N SER A 150 12.48 -2.92 3.18
CA SER A 150 12.98 -4.26 3.47
C SER A 150 14.44 -4.41 3.11
N LYS A 151 15.21 -5.05 4.00
CA LYS A 151 16.54 -5.59 3.69
C LYS A 151 16.49 -6.60 2.53
N ASP A 152 15.31 -7.17 2.26
CA ASP A 152 15.07 -8.13 1.19
C ASP A 152 14.88 -7.48 -0.18
N GLY A 153 15.00 -6.14 -0.27
CA GLY A 153 14.96 -5.41 -1.53
C GLY A 153 13.58 -5.01 -2.04
N TYR A 154 12.53 -5.22 -1.25
CA TYR A 154 11.18 -4.77 -1.58
C TYR A 154 10.78 -3.56 -0.74
N PHE A 155 10.27 -2.52 -1.41
CA PHE A 155 9.75 -1.29 -0.81
C PHE A 155 8.29 -1.11 -1.21
N LEU A 156 7.47 -0.74 -0.25
CA LEU A 156 6.09 -0.30 -0.46
C LEU A 156 5.92 1.09 0.13
N VAL A 157 5.53 2.05 -0.70
CA VAL A 157 5.31 3.43 -0.31
C VAL A 157 3.91 3.85 -0.71
N ARG A 158 3.18 4.47 0.21
CA ARG A 158 1.84 5.02 -0.02
C ARG A 158 1.93 6.53 -0.14
N TYR A 159 1.47 7.08 -1.24
CA TYR A 159 1.38 8.51 -1.48
C TYR A 159 -0.06 8.98 -1.37
N GLU A 160 -0.29 10.14 -0.78
CA GLU A 160 -1.62 10.71 -0.61
C GLU A 160 -1.78 12.00 -1.41
N SER A 161 -2.88 12.11 -2.16
CA SER A 161 -3.23 13.34 -2.87
C SER A 161 -3.69 14.43 -1.89
N LEU A 162 -3.32 15.69 -2.18
CA LEU A 162 -3.54 16.85 -1.31
C LEU A 162 -5.00 17.02 -0.86
N LYS A 163 -5.94 17.04 -1.81
CA LYS A 163 -7.32 17.47 -1.55
C LYS A 163 -8.27 16.36 -1.12
N ASN A 164 -8.21 15.24 -1.80
CA ASN A 164 -9.19 14.16 -1.65
C ASN A 164 -8.65 12.95 -0.87
N GLY A 165 -7.35 12.93 -0.57
CA GLY A 165 -6.73 11.81 0.12
C GLY A 165 -6.78 10.51 -0.68
N TYR A 166 -6.75 10.56 -2.01
CA TYR A 166 -6.54 9.38 -2.84
C TYR A 166 -5.18 8.78 -2.52
N ILE A 167 -5.12 7.48 -2.45
CA ILE A 167 -3.86 6.76 -2.21
C ILE A 167 -3.40 6.11 -3.51
N ASP A 168 -2.11 6.32 -3.78
CA ASP A 168 -1.37 5.58 -4.78
C ASP A 168 -0.32 4.70 -4.10
N ASP A 169 -0.22 3.46 -4.53
CA ASP A 169 0.78 2.52 -4.05
C ASP A 169 1.96 2.47 -5.02
N LEU A 170 3.15 2.74 -4.50
CA LEU A 170 4.43 2.53 -5.21
C LEU A 170 5.10 1.28 -4.65
N GLU A 171 5.41 0.35 -5.52
CA GLU A 171 6.20 -0.85 -5.24
C GLU A 171 7.52 -0.77 -5.99
N LEU A 172 8.63 -1.00 -5.29
CA LEU A 172 9.96 -1.13 -5.85
C LEU A 172 10.57 -2.44 -5.37
N ALA A 173 11.13 -3.24 -6.28
CA ALA A 173 11.72 -4.52 -5.94
C ALA A 173 13.05 -4.72 -6.67
N LEU A 174 14.15 -4.72 -5.91
CA LEU A 174 15.48 -5.00 -6.44
C LEU A 174 15.70 -6.50 -6.59
N SER A 175 16.20 -6.95 -7.74
CA SER A 175 16.54 -8.36 -7.97
C SER A 175 17.62 -8.84 -6.99
N ASP A 176 17.62 -10.14 -6.71
CA ASP A 176 18.58 -10.75 -5.79
C ASP A 176 19.94 -11.06 -6.46
N GLN A 177 19.95 -11.17 -7.78
CA GLN A 177 21.11 -11.56 -8.56
C GLN A 177 21.45 -10.53 -9.63
N GLN A 178 22.72 -10.54 -10.06
CA GLN A 178 23.20 -9.74 -11.18
C GLN A 178 22.72 -10.31 -12.54
N PRO A 179 22.47 -9.46 -13.53
CA PRO A 179 22.51 -7.99 -13.44
C PRO A 179 21.36 -7.46 -12.59
N TYR A 180 21.67 -6.59 -11.63
CA TYR A 180 20.63 -6.04 -10.76
C TYR A 180 19.67 -5.13 -11.54
N ILE A 181 18.40 -5.43 -11.39
CA ILE A 181 17.30 -4.62 -11.93
C ILE A 181 16.34 -4.23 -10.81
N LEU A 182 15.77 -3.04 -10.90
CA LEU A 182 14.70 -2.58 -10.04
C LEU A 182 13.38 -2.70 -10.80
N ARG A 183 12.53 -3.59 -10.33
CA ARG A 183 11.14 -3.67 -10.79
C ARG A 183 10.34 -2.57 -10.12
N VAL A 184 9.44 -1.97 -10.88
CA VAL A 184 8.70 -0.78 -10.44
C VAL A 184 7.23 -0.96 -10.76
N ARG A 185 6.36 -0.58 -9.82
CA ARG A 185 4.93 -0.43 -10.05
C ARG A 185 4.41 0.76 -9.27
N SER A 186 3.66 1.63 -9.94
CA SER A 186 2.94 2.73 -9.30
C SER A 186 1.49 2.74 -9.78
N SER A 187 0.52 2.75 -8.85
CA SER A 187 -0.90 2.60 -9.20
C SER A 187 -1.82 3.30 -8.22
N SER A 188 -2.80 4.00 -8.74
CA SER A 188 -3.87 4.59 -7.94
C SER A 188 -4.87 3.51 -7.48
N ARG A 189 -5.31 3.59 -6.22
CA ARG A 189 -6.31 2.65 -5.67
C ARG A 189 -7.71 2.89 -6.19
N VAL A 190 -8.03 4.12 -6.55
CA VAL A 190 -9.35 4.54 -7.00
C VAL A 190 -9.26 5.48 -8.20
N GLY A 191 -10.34 5.52 -8.99
CA GLY A 191 -10.42 6.36 -10.18
C GLY A 191 -10.00 5.63 -11.45
N PHE A 192 -10.43 6.16 -12.60
CA PHE A 192 -10.02 5.66 -13.91
C PHE A 192 -8.77 6.41 -14.41
N LEU A 193 -8.73 7.73 -14.25
CA LEU A 193 -7.61 8.59 -14.59
C LEU A 193 -6.83 8.97 -13.33
N ASP A 194 -5.53 9.23 -13.47
CA ASP A 194 -4.69 9.76 -12.41
C ASP A 194 -4.15 11.17 -12.71
N PHE A 195 -4.48 11.75 -13.86
CA PHE A 195 -4.04 13.08 -14.31
C PHE A 195 -2.50 13.22 -14.31
N ASN A 196 -1.83 12.20 -14.79
CA ASN A 196 -0.37 12.09 -14.87
C ASN A 196 0.35 12.05 -13.50
N VAL A 197 -0.34 11.70 -12.42
CA VAL A 197 0.27 11.67 -11.08
C VAL A 197 1.30 10.56 -10.97
N ASN A 198 0.97 9.33 -11.42
CA ASN A 198 1.92 8.22 -11.39
C ASN A 198 3.12 8.45 -12.32
N GLU A 199 2.89 9.02 -13.52
CA GLU A 199 3.97 9.39 -14.44
C GLU A 199 4.94 10.40 -13.80
N LYS A 200 4.43 11.51 -13.26
CA LYS A 200 5.25 12.55 -12.62
C LYS A 200 6.08 12.02 -11.47
N ARG A 201 5.46 11.19 -10.62
CA ARG A 201 6.13 10.53 -9.49
C ARG A 201 7.25 9.63 -9.97
N LEU A 202 6.97 8.73 -10.91
CA LEU A 202 7.96 7.80 -11.44
C LEU A 202 9.10 8.52 -12.15
N ASN A 203 8.80 9.54 -12.96
CA ASN A 203 9.83 10.33 -13.64
C ASN A 203 10.73 11.07 -12.65
N ARG A 204 10.19 11.55 -11.53
CA ARG A 204 10.99 12.17 -10.48
C ARG A 204 11.93 11.17 -9.81
N LEU A 205 11.43 10.03 -9.38
CA LEU A 205 12.24 8.97 -8.77
C LEU A 205 13.29 8.44 -9.74
N ALA A 206 12.92 8.28 -11.02
CA ALA A 206 13.84 7.89 -12.08
C ALA A 206 14.97 8.93 -12.27
N ALA A 207 14.66 10.23 -12.22
CA ALA A 207 15.66 11.29 -12.33
C ALA A 207 16.67 11.23 -11.17
N ASP A 208 16.17 11.04 -9.94
CA ASP A 208 17.00 10.95 -8.74
C ASP A 208 17.87 9.68 -8.72
N LEU A 209 17.38 8.57 -9.29
CA LEU A 209 18.19 7.36 -9.51
C LEU A 209 19.21 7.53 -10.65
N ARG A 210 18.85 8.20 -11.77
CA ARG A 210 19.80 8.51 -12.84
C ARG A 210 20.98 9.34 -12.34
N ALA A 211 20.74 10.29 -11.43
CA ALA A 211 21.81 11.06 -10.78
C ALA A 211 22.77 10.18 -9.97
N ARG A 212 22.38 8.93 -9.63
CA ARG A 212 23.18 7.92 -8.94
C ARG A 212 23.76 6.85 -9.89
N GLY A 213 23.61 7.06 -11.21
CA GLY A 213 24.15 6.18 -12.25
C GLY A 213 23.21 5.06 -12.73
N TRP A 214 21.95 5.05 -12.28
CA TRP A 214 20.96 4.07 -12.74
C TRP A 214 20.48 4.38 -14.16
N ALA A 215 20.15 3.36 -14.94
CA ALA A 215 19.45 3.50 -16.21
C ALA A 215 17.94 3.35 -15.95
N ALA A 216 17.29 4.46 -15.66
CA ALA A 216 15.85 4.57 -15.39
C ALA A 216 15.20 5.46 -16.46
N PRO A 217 14.59 4.88 -17.52
CA PRO A 217 14.00 5.64 -18.62
C PRO A 217 12.82 6.51 -18.16
N GLU A 218 12.60 7.63 -18.85
CA GLU A 218 11.44 8.47 -18.63
C GLU A 218 10.20 7.94 -19.33
N ILE A 219 9.07 8.14 -18.68
CA ILE A 219 7.73 7.97 -19.23
C ILE A 219 7.35 9.28 -19.92
N THR A 220 7.12 9.25 -21.22
CA THR A 220 6.86 10.45 -22.04
C THR A 220 5.69 10.22 -22.99
N ALA A 221 5.10 11.29 -23.51
CA ALA A 221 4.06 11.20 -24.53
C ALA A 221 4.53 10.49 -25.83
N LYS A 222 5.85 10.43 -26.08
CA LYS A 222 6.41 9.68 -27.21
C LYS A 222 6.41 8.18 -26.97
N THR A 223 6.67 7.76 -25.71
CA THR A 223 6.76 6.34 -25.33
C THR A 223 5.42 5.74 -24.89
N HIS A 224 4.50 6.59 -24.41
CA HIS A 224 3.19 6.19 -23.87
C HIS A 224 2.08 7.15 -24.34
N PRO A 225 1.84 7.30 -25.66
CA PRO A 225 0.97 8.31 -26.23
C PRO A 225 -0.47 8.19 -25.75
N ASP A 226 -1.02 6.98 -25.66
CA ASP A 226 -2.41 6.75 -25.26
C ASP A 226 -2.65 7.08 -23.77
N TYR A 227 -1.67 6.79 -22.90
CA TYR A 227 -1.74 7.18 -21.51
C TYR A 227 -1.85 8.71 -21.37
N PHE A 228 -0.98 9.45 -22.06
CA PHE A 228 -1.00 10.92 -22.01
C PHE A 228 -2.28 11.50 -22.65
N ALA A 229 -2.73 10.94 -23.77
CA ALA A 229 -3.98 11.37 -24.40
C ALA A 229 -5.19 11.20 -23.48
N GLN A 230 -5.28 10.09 -22.77
CA GLN A 230 -6.36 9.81 -21.82
C GLN A 230 -6.29 10.69 -20.57
N ASN A 231 -5.09 10.97 -20.06
CA ASN A 231 -4.85 11.76 -18.85
C ASN A 231 -4.69 13.28 -19.12
N ALA A 232 -4.68 13.71 -20.38
CA ALA A 232 -4.73 15.12 -20.72
C ALA A 232 -6.01 15.73 -20.16
N GLY A 233 -5.89 16.57 -19.13
CA GLY A 233 -7.04 17.24 -18.49
C GLY A 233 -7.85 18.01 -19.54
N ARG A 234 -9.18 17.84 -19.48
CA ARG A 234 -10.14 18.70 -20.20
C ARG A 234 -10.28 20.03 -19.48
#